data_28d889f48c7081f86a8712bf850e44b0
#
_entry.id   28d889f48c7081f86a8712bf850e44b0
#
_cell.length_a   1.000
_cell.length_b   1.000
_cell.length_c   1.000
_cell.angle_alpha   90.00
_cell.angle_beta   90.00
_cell.angle_gamma   90.00
#
_symmetry.space_group_name_H-M   'P 1'
#
loop_
_entity.id
_entity.type
_entity.pdbx_description
1 polymer ?
#
loop_
_entity_poly.entity_id
_entity_poly.type
_entity_poly.pdbx_seq_one_letter_code
_entity_poly.pdbx_strand_id
1 'polypeptide(L)'
;MKGGFSGGTAASLKATMAAAAKDPSLIALLASPFALTPGHKGAHQPTGLIPEHDTTIDAWVAPFVMAPINTKNVHRTNFLLGQRYGDDFVYDEMMVAGLGEMGKAAAEALAKLNPLAGDKGPKPGEGPTKEERENGSYDVLFAGLMPDGTRIDAVVTGDRDPGYGSTLS
;
A
#
# COMPACT_ATOMS: atom_id res chain seq x y z
N MET A 1 -3.09 -10.81 5.76
CA MET A 1 -4.30 -9.98 5.69
C MET A 1 -5.44 -10.80 5.10
N LYS A 2 -6.59 -10.80 5.75
CA LYS A 2 -7.83 -11.45 5.32
C LYS A 2 -8.92 -10.37 5.27
N GLY A 3 -9.31 -9.95 4.09
CA GLY A 3 -10.27 -8.86 3.88
C GLY A 3 -10.51 -8.61 2.39
N GLY A 4 -11.45 -7.75 2.04
CA GLY A 4 -11.84 -7.47 0.68
C GLY A 4 -11.87 -5.97 0.35
N PHE A 5 -12.08 -5.67 -0.93
CA PHE A 5 -12.24 -4.30 -1.41
C PHE A 5 -13.72 -3.95 -1.56
N SER A 6 -14.05 -2.67 -1.32
CA SER A 6 -15.39 -2.17 -1.62
C SER A 6 -15.55 -1.84 -3.10
N GLY A 7 -16.80 -1.88 -3.57
CA GLY A 7 -17.14 -1.40 -4.89
C GLY A 7 -16.83 0.08 -5.11
N GLY A 8 -16.84 0.89 -4.05
CA GLY A 8 -16.40 2.28 -4.09
C GLY A 8 -14.93 2.43 -4.46
N THR A 9 -14.06 1.62 -3.87
CA THR A 9 -12.62 1.59 -4.20
C THR A 9 -12.41 1.19 -5.67
N ALA A 10 -13.07 0.14 -6.13
CA ALA A 10 -12.99 -0.31 -7.52
C ALA A 10 -13.49 0.76 -8.50
N ALA A 11 -14.62 1.41 -8.20
CA ALA A 11 -15.18 2.47 -9.03
C ALA A 11 -14.27 3.71 -9.09
N SER A 12 -13.69 4.12 -7.97
CA SER A 12 -12.75 5.25 -7.90
C SER A 12 -11.50 4.98 -8.74
N LEU A 13 -10.93 3.77 -8.66
CA LEU A 13 -9.80 3.42 -9.50
C LEU A 13 -10.16 3.46 -10.99
N LYS A 14 -11.28 2.84 -11.40
CA LYS A 14 -11.76 2.91 -12.80
C LYS A 14 -11.91 4.35 -13.30
N ALA A 15 -12.51 5.22 -12.48
CA ALA A 15 -12.70 6.63 -12.83
C ALA A 15 -11.35 7.35 -12.98
N THR A 16 -10.40 7.10 -12.07
CA THR A 16 -9.05 7.69 -12.11
C THR A 16 -8.29 7.23 -13.36
N MET A 17 -8.33 5.94 -13.68
CA MET A 17 -7.67 5.41 -14.88
C MET A 17 -8.31 5.95 -16.18
N ALA A 18 -9.63 6.07 -16.20
CA ALA A 18 -10.33 6.68 -17.34
C ALA A 18 -10.00 8.17 -17.51
N ALA A 19 -9.80 8.91 -16.43
CA ALA A 19 -9.34 10.29 -16.45
C ALA A 19 -7.89 10.38 -16.96
N ALA A 20 -6.99 9.54 -16.47
CA ALA A 20 -5.60 9.47 -16.90
C ALA A 20 -5.44 9.10 -18.39
N ALA A 21 -6.34 8.26 -18.91
CA ALA A 21 -6.36 7.93 -20.35
C ALA A 21 -6.75 9.14 -21.22
N LYS A 22 -7.54 10.08 -20.71
CA LYS A 22 -7.92 11.32 -21.40
C LYS A 22 -6.92 12.45 -21.22
N ASP A 23 -6.22 12.46 -20.10
CA ASP A 23 -5.22 13.47 -19.77
C ASP A 23 -3.93 12.80 -19.27
N PRO A 24 -2.93 12.62 -20.18
CA PRO A 24 -1.66 11.99 -19.82
C PRO A 24 -0.88 12.72 -18.72
N SER A 25 -1.14 14.01 -18.45
CA SER A 25 -0.48 14.75 -17.38
C SER A 25 -0.81 14.16 -16.01
N LEU A 26 -1.98 13.54 -15.85
CA LEU A 26 -2.39 12.85 -14.65
C LEU A 26 -1.54 11.62 -14.35
N ILE A 27 -0.95 10.98 -15.38
CA ILE A 27 -0.09 9.80 -15.18
C ILE A 27 1.14 10.18 -14.37
N ALA A 28 1.80 11.29 -14.71
CA ALA A 28 2.96 11.77 -13.97
C ALA A 28 2.60 12.16 -12.53
N LEU A 29 1.43 12.79 -12.35
CA LEU A 29 0.91 13.13 -11.02
C LEU A 29 0.61 11.89 -10.18
N LEU A 30 -0.04 10.88 -10.77
CA LEU A 30 -0.37 9.63 -10.10
C LEU A 30 0.88 8.82 -9.75
N ALA A 31 1.92 8.89 -10.58
CA ALA A 31 3.19 8.21 -10.33
C ALA A 31 4.07 8.91 -9.27
N SER A 32 3.86 10.20 -9.02
CA SER A 32 4.69 10.95 -8.07
C SER A 32 4.33 10.62 -6.61
N PRO A 33 5.26 10.15 -5.77
CA PRO A 33 5.02 9.97 -4.34
C PRO A 33 4.79 11.32 -3.62
N PHE A 34 5.26 12.41 -4.20
CA PHE A 34 5.15 13.77 -3.67
C PHE A 34 4.03 14.60 -4.31
N ALA A 35 3.06 13.95 -4.96
CA ALA A 35 1.94 14.65 -5.61
C ALA A 35 1.11 15.53 -4.65
N LEU A 36 1.12 15.22 -3.35
CA LEU A 36 0.38 15.95 -2.33
C LEU A 36 1.23 16.90 -1.48
N THR A 37 2.49 17.16 -1.88
CA THR A 37 3.43 18.02 -1.16
C THR A 37 3.90 19.19 -2.04
N PRO A 38 3.07 20.24 -2.20
CA PRO A 38 3.37 21.35 -3.11
C PRO A 38 4.73 22.00 -2.82
N GLY A 39 5.58 22.14 -3.86
CA GLY A 39 6.89 22.76 -3.72
C GLY A 39 7.97 21.95 -3.02
N HIS A 40 7.63 20.74 -2.51
CA HIS A 40 8.60 19.84 -1.87
C HIS A 40 8.83 18.58 -2.72
N LYS A 41 10.10 18.21 -2.83
CA LYS A 41 10.56 16.92 -3.38
C LYS A 41 11.57 16.35 -2.39
N GLY A 42 11.23 15.23 -1.78
CA GLY A 42 12.11 14.50 -0.89
C GLY A 42 13.10 13.59 -1.63
N ALA A 43 13.70 12.67 -0.88
CA ALA A 43 14.59 11.64 -1.42
C ALA A 43 13.91 10.74 -2.44
N HIS A 44 14.70 10.03 -3.24
CA HIS A 44 14.19 9.00 -4.15
C HIS A 44 13.42 7.94 -3.37
N GLN A 45 12.23 7.61 -3.85
CA GLN A 45 11.36 6.62 -3.22
C GLN A 45 11.37 5.29 -3.99
N PRO A 46 11.30 4.12 -3.32
CA PRO A 46 11.10 2.84 -3.96
C PRO A 46 9.82 2.84 -4.80
N THR A 47 9.78 2.07 -5.85
CA THR A 47 8.58 1.97 -6.69
C THR A 47 7.53 1.05 -6.10
N GLY A 48 7.94 0.05 -5.31
CA GLY A 48 7.06 -0.97 -4.74
C GLY A 48 6.25 -1.78 -5.78
N LEU A 49 6.72 -1.83 -7.04
CA LEU A 49 5.95 -2.41 -8.16
C LEU A 49 6.35 -3.82 -8.54
N ILE A 50 7.46 -4.32 -8.01
CA ILE A 50 7.99 -5.66 -8.32
C ILE A 50 8.22 -6.47 -7.04
N PRO A 51 8.10 -7.80 -7.09
CA PRO A 51 8.52 -8.64 -5.99
C PRO A 51 10.03 -8.52 -5.76
N GLU A 52 10.42 -8.45 -4.50
CA GLU A 52 11.84 -8.37 -4.14
C GLU A 52 12.12 -9.04 -2.80
N HIS A 53 13.39 -9.28 -2.51
CA HIS A 53 13.83 -9.72 -1.20
C HIS A 53 14.17 -8.49 -0.37
N ASP A 54 13.34 -8.20 0.63
CA ASP A 54 13.59 -7.12 1.58
C ASP A 54 14.62 -7.56 2.60
N THR A 55 15.80 -6.96 2.53
CA THR A 55 16.92 -7.26 3.43
C THR A 55 16.71 -6.72 4.85
N THR A 56 15.81 -5.77 5.04
CA THR A 56 15.49 -5.20 6.36
C THR A 56 14.77 -6.21 7.23
N ILE A 57 13.87 -6.99 6.64
CA ILE A 57 13.06 -7.99 7.35
C ILE A 57 13.46 -9.44 7.01
N ASP A 58 14.46 -9.59 6.13
CA ASP A 58 14.95 -10.88 5.60
C ASP A 58 13.81 -11.76 5.04
N ALA A 59 12.94 -11.17 4.23
CA ALA A 59 11.78 -11.85 3.65
C ALA A 59 11.49 -11.40 2.22
N TRP A 60 10.84 -12.26 1.44
CA TRP A 60 10.30 -11.88 0.15
C TRP A 60 9.01 -11.08 0.32
N VAL A 61 8.91 -10.00 -0.44
CA VAL A 61 7.76 -9.09 -0.44
C VAL A 61 7.19 -8.93 -1.85
N ALA A 62 5.92 -8.62 -1.92
CA ALA A 62 5.18 -8.39 -3.16
C ALA A 62 4.52 -7.00 -3.14
N PRO A 63 4.22 -6.42 -4.32
CA PRO A 63 3.52 -5.15 -4.42
C PRO A 63 2.22 -5.12 -3.63
N PHE A 64 1.98 -4.03 -2.91
CA PHE A 64 0.73 -3.77 -2.22
C PHE A 64 -0.11 -2.76 -3.00
N VAL A 65 -1.34 -3.15 -3.35
CA VAL A 65 -2.21 -2.37 -4.25
C VAL A 65 -2.54 -0.97 -3.74
N MET A 66 -2.54 -0.75 -2.43
CA MET A 66 -2.81 0.56 -1.83
C MET A 66 -1.56 1.41 -1.62
N ALA A 67 -0.35 0.84 -1.73
CA ALA A 67 0.90 1.55 -1.52
C ALA A 67 1.00 2.87 -2.34
N PRO A 68 0.62 2.93 -3.62
CA PRO A 68 0.68 4.18 -4.40
C PRO A 68 -0.20 5.31 -3.85
N ILE A 69 -1.22 4.99 -3.07
CA ILE A 69 -2.09 5.97 -2.42
C ILE A 69 -1.55 6.30 -1.02
N ASN A 70 -1.22 5.28 -0.25
CA ASN A 70 -0.79 5.42 1.13
C ASN A 70 0.54 6.17 1.25
N THR A 71 1.53 5.88 0.38
CA THR A 71 2.82 6.59 0.35
C THR A 71 2.64 8.09 0.17
N LYS A 72 1.73 8.53 -0.70
CA LYS A 72 1.42 9.96 -0.88
C LYS A 72 0.85 10.59 0.40
N ASN A 73 0.00 9.87 1.11
CA ASN A 73 -0.59 10.35 2.36
C ASN A 73 0.45 10.44 3.48
N VAL A 74 1.38 9.48 3.55
CA VAL A 74 2.48 9.51 4.53
C VAL A 74 3.42 10.69 4.26
N HIS A 75 3.83 10.90 2.99
CA HIS A 75 4.63 12.06 2.61
C HIS A 75 3.88 13.40 2.84
N ARG A 76 2.56 13.42 2.58
CA ARG A 76 1.73 14.59 2.90
C ARG A 76 1.74 14.87 4.40
N THR A 77 1.65 13.85 5.23
CA THR A 77 1.71 13.98 6.69
C THR A 77 3.06 14.55 7.13
N ASN A 78 4.17 14.01 6.63
CA ASN A 78 5.51 14.53 6.92
C ASN A 78 5.64 16.01 6.52
N PHE A 79 5.16 16.36 5.32
CA PHE A 79 5.15 17.73 4.83
C PHE A 79 4.36 18.68 5.74
N LEU A 80 3.16 18.30 6.16
CA LEU A 80 2.32 19.11 7.04
C LEU A 80 2.89 19.25 8.45
N LEU A 81 3.68 18.28 8.90
CA LEU A 81 4.40 18.31 10.17
C LEU A 81 5.73 19.07 10.10
N GLY A 82 6.03 19.75 8.98
CA GLY A 82 7.29 20.49 8.81
C GLY A 82 8.49 19.55 8.67
N GLN A 83 8.34 18.43 7.96
CA GLN A 83 9.38 17.41 7.71
C GLN A 83 9.90 16.74 9.00
N ARG A 84 9.00 16.45 9.92
CA ARG A 84 9.35 15.89 11.23
C ARG A 84 9.98 14.48 11.13
N TYR A 85 9.70 13.75 10.04
CA TYR A 85 10.30 12.43 9.77
C TYR A 85 11.64 12.53 9.04
N GLY A 86 12.10 13.74 8.69
CA GLY A 86 13.29 14.04 7.91
C GLY A 86 12.96 14.45 6.48
N ASP A 87 13.85 15.28 5.90
CA ASP A 87 13.75 15.70 4.49
C ASP A 87 14.14 14.56 3.54
N ASP A 88 14.95 13.62 4.03
CA ASP A 88 15.46 12.43 3.35
C ASP A 88 14.63 11.17 3.65
N PHE A 89 13.46 11.33 4.29
CA PHE A 89 12.57 10.24 4.65
C PHE A 89 12.16 9.39 3.45
N VAL A 90 12.45 8.09 3.55
CA VAL A 90 12.07 7.07 2.56
C VAL A 90 10.98 6.20 3.16
N TYR A 91 9.94 5.92 2.38
CA TYR A 91 8.81 5.11 2.81
C TYR A 91 8.35 4.16 1.72
N ASP A 92 8.12 2.91 2.08
CA ASP A 92 7.60 1.86 1.21
C ASP A 92 6.54 1.03 1.93
N GLU A 93 5.65 0.39 1.14
CA GLU A 93 4.64 -0.55 1.62
C GLU A 93 4.59 -1.76 0.71
N MET A 94 4.83 -2.93 1.28
CA MET A 94 4.82 -4.19 0.55
C MET A 94 4.04 -5.27 1.32
N MET A 95 3.60 -6.29 0.63
CA MET A 95 3.01 -7.49 1.25
C MET A 95 4.10 -8.51 1.54
N VAL A 96 4.28 -8.91 2.78
CA VAL A 96 5.20 -9.99 3.15
C VAL A 96 4.66 -11.31 2.59
N ALA A 97 5.45 -11.97 1.76
CA ALA A 97 5.11 -13.22 1.09
C ALA A 97 5.71 -14.45 1.78
N GLY A 98 6.83 -14.29 2.49
CA GLY A 98 7.47 -15.36 3.25
C GLY A 98 8.98 -15.43 3.06
N LEU A 99 9.58 -16.51 3.54
CA LEU A 99 11.03 -16.73 3.55
C LEU A 99 11.47 -17.67 2.41
N GLY A 100 12.72 -17.54 1.99
CA GLY A 100 13.39 -18.45 1.07
C GLY A 100 12.67 -18.60 -0.27
N GLU A 101 12.87 -19.73 -0.96
CA GLU A 101 12.31 -19.99 -2.29
C GLU A 101 10.78 -20.07 -2.30
N MET A 102 10.16 -20.53 -1.21
CA MET A 102 8.71 -20.54 -1.09
C MET A 102 8.16 -19.11 -1.00
N GLY A 103 8.81 -18.23 -0.23
CA GLY A 103 8.46 -16.82 -0.16
C GLY A 103 8.61 -16.11 -1.51
N LYS A 104 9.69 -16.42 -2.25
CA LYS A 104 9.90 -15.92 -3.61
C LYS A 104 8.76 -16.30 -4.54
N ALA A 105 8.45 -17.59 -4.61
CA ALA A 105 7.37 -18.08 -5.46
C ALA A 105 6.01 -17.47 -5.10
N ALA A 106 5.75 -17.28 -3.78
CA ALA A 106 4.54 -16.63 -3.30
C ALA A 106 4.50 -15.15 -3.71
N ALA A 107 5.62 -14.41 -3.58
CA ALA A 107 5.71 -13.01 -3.97
C ALA A 107 5.47 -12.81 -5.47
N GLU A 108 6.05 -13.68 -6.31
CA GLU A 108 5.84 -13.68 -7.77
C GLU A 108 4.38 -14.01 -8.14
N ALA A 109 3.74 -14.91 -7.41
CA ALA A 109 2.33 -15.23 -7.60
C ALA A 109 1.42 -14.06 -7.20
N LEU A 110 1.69 -13.43 -6.04
CA LEU A 110 0.95 -12.26 -5.56
C LEU A 110 1.05 -11.07 -6.52
N ALA A 111 2.24 -10.82 -7.09
CA ALA A 111 2.44 -9.73 -8.04
C ALA A 111 1.64 -9.89 -9.36
N LYS A 112 1.29 -11.13 -9.72
CA LYS A 112 0.44 -11.43 -10.88
C LYS A 112 -1.05 -11.26 -10.59
N LEU A 113 -1.43 -11.22 -9.31
CA LEU A 113 -2.81 -10.97 -8.91
C LEU A 113 -3.11 -9.48 -9.11
N ASN A 114 -4.15 -9.20 -9.89
CA ASN A 114 -4.70 -7.86 -9.96
C ASN A 114 -6.10 -7.88 -9.34
N PRO A 115 -6.24 -7.59 -8.04
CA PRO A 115 -7.52 -7.69 -7.34
C PRO A 115 -8.55 -6.67 -7.83
N LEU A 116 -8.11 -5.69 -8.65
CA LEU A 116 -8.94 -4.64 -9.20
C LEU A 116 -9.17 -4.79 -10.72
N ALA A 117 -8.64 -5.86 -11.32
CA ALA A 117 -8.84 -6.14 -12.75
C ALA A 117 -10.16 -6.85 -13.01
N GLY A 118 -10.88 -6.36 -14.01
CA GLY A 118 -12.08 -7.00 -14.56
C GLY A 118 -13.40 -6.47 -13.99
N ASP A 119 -14.50 -6.96 -14.60
CA ASP A 119 -15.87 -6.57 -14.24
C ASP A 119 -16.46 -7.43 -13.09
N LYS A 120 -15.64 -8.31 -12.49
CA LYS A 120 -16.07 -9.24 -11.42
C LYS A 120 -15.90 -8.67 -10.02
N GLY A 121 -15.45 -7.44 -9.87
CA GLY A 121 -15.35 -6.78 -8.57
C GLY A 121 -16.72 -6.37 -8.01
N PRO A 122 -16.78 -6.04 -6.70
CA PRO A 122 -18.00 -5.56 -6.08
C PRO A 122 -18.49 -4.27 -6.74
N LYS A 123 -19.79 -4.10 -6.87
CA LYS A 123 -20.40 -2.87 -7.40
C LYS A 123 -20.35 -1.75 -6.36
N PRO A 124 -20.49 -0.46 -6.79
CA PRO A 124 -20.63 0.64 -5.84
C PRO A 124 -21.75 0.36 -4.82
N GLY A 125 -21.44 0.48 -3.54
CA GLY A 125 -22.32 0.12 -2.43
C GLY A 125 -22.19 -1.33 -1.93
N GLU A 126 -21.50 -2.19 -2.66
CA GLU A 126 -21.17 -3.56 -2.23
C GLU A 126 -19.77 -3.60 -1.60
N GLY A 127 -19.52 -4.60 -0.77
CA GLY A 127 -18.23 -4.83 -0.11
C GLY A 127 -18.23 -6.18 0.59
N PRO A 128 -17.25 -6.44 1.45
CA PRO A 128 -17.19 -7.67 2.24
C PRO A 128 -18.48 -7.87 3.04
N THR A 129 -18.96 -9.11 3.09
CA THR A 129 -20.11 -9.49 3.92
C THR A 129 -19.83 -9.23 5.39
N LYS A 130 -20.86 -9.22 6.23
CA LYS A 130 -20.69 -9.09 7.68
C LYS A 130 -19.75 -10.18 8.23
N GLU A 131 -19.93 -11.42 7.79
CA GLU A 131 -19.14 -12.56 8.20
C GLU A 131 -17.66 -12.40 7.78
N GLU A 132 -17.38 -11.96 6.56
CA GLU A 132 -16.02 -11.68 6.09
C GLU A 132 -15.36 -10.55 6.88
N ARG A 133 -16.09 -9.50 7.25
CA ARG A 133 -15.58 -8.40 8.07
C ARG A 133 -15.27 -8.85 9.50
N GLU A 134 -16.13 -9.66 10.10
CA GLU A 134 -15.96 -10.14 11.46
C GLU A 134 -14.87 -11.22 11.60
N ASN A 135 -14.66 -12.03 10.54
CA ASN A 135 -13.64 -13.07 10.49
C ASN A 135 -12.36 -12.64 9.73
N GLY A 136 -12.26 -11.38 9.37
CA GLY A 136 -11.06 -10.81 8.81
C GLY A 136 -9.91 -10.76 9.82
N SER A 137 -8.70 -10.54 9.33
CA SER A 137 -7.53 -10.30 10.20
C SER A 137 -6.42 -9.62 9.41
N TYR A 138 -5.58 -8.89 10.09
CA TYR A 138 -4.38 -8.31 9.49
C TYR A 138 -3.27 -8.18 10.52
N ASP A 139 -2.05 -8.26 9.99
CA ASP A 139 -0.82 -7.92 10.70
C ASP A 139 -0.07 -6.90 9.84
N VAL A 140 0.36 -5.82 10.45
CA VAL A 140 1.19 -4.79 9.82
C VAL A 140 2.49 -4.69 10.61
N LEU A 141 3.60 -5.01 9.97
CA LEU A 141 4.94 -4.78 10.51
C LEU A 141 5.42 -3.42 10.00
N PHE A 142 5.79 -2.57 10.93
CA PHE A 142 6.54 -1.34 10.67
C PHE A 142 8.00 -1.60 11.00
N ALA A 143 8.89 -1.50 10.01
CA ALA A 143 10.33 -1.62 10.18
C ALA A 143 10.97 -0.27 9.84
N GLY A 144 11.46 0.43 10.85
CA GLY A 144 12.15 1.71 10.71
C GLY A 144 13.66 1.52 10.77
N LEU A 145 14.40 2.07 9.80
CA LEU A 145 15.85 2.12 9.79
C LEU A 145 16.33 3.55 10.02
N MET A 146 17.16 3.72 11.02
CA MET A 146 17.82 4.99 11.30
C MET A 146 19.13 5.11 10.49
N PRO A 147 19.63 6.32 10.23
CA PRO A 147 20.90 6.51 9.49
C PRO A 147 22.11 5.83 10.12
N ASP A 148 22.10 5.58 11.42
CA ASP A 148 23.16 4.88 12.16
C ASP A 148 23.05 3.34 12.06
N GLY A 149 22.07 2.82 11.32
CA GLY A 149 21.78 1.40 11.18
C GLY A 149 20.87 0.82 12.29
N THR A 150 20.45 1.63 13.25
CA THR A 150 19.49 1.19 14.28
C THR A 150 18.16 0.85 13.62
N ARG A 151 17.63 -0.33 13.93
CA ARG A 151 16.30 -0.77 13.49
C ARG A 151 15.31 -0.70 14.65
N ILE A 152 14.13 -0.19 14.35
CA ILE A 152 12.99 -0.14 15.27
C ILE A 152 11.81 -0.82 14.59
N ASP A 153 11.24 -1.82 15.23
CA ASP A 153 10.07 -2.54 14.75
C ASP A 153 8.85 -2.24 15.61
N ALA A 154 7.71 -2.12 14.96
CA ALA A 154 6.40 -2.11 15.60
C ALA A 154 5.44 -3.02 14.83
N VAL A 155 4.57 -3.72 15.53
CA VAL A 155 3.55 -4.59 14.93
C VAL A 155 2.17 -4.14 15.37
N VAL A 156 1.28 -4.00 14.40
CA VAL A 156 -0.15 -3.76 14.64
C VAL A 156 -0.93 -4.94 14.10
N THR A 157 -1.70 -5.57 14.97
CA THR A 157 -2.58 -6.69 14.61
C THR A 157 -4.04 -6.30 14.79
N GLY A 158 -4.90 -6.81 13.92
CA GLY A 158 -6.34 -6.66 14.05
C GLY A 158 -7.06 -7.98 13.78
N ASP A 159 -8.11 -8.21 14.52
CA ASP A 159 -8.93 -9.42 14.52
C ASP A 159 -10.18 -9.30 13.61
N ARG A 160 -10.27 -8.27 12.79
CA ARG A 160 -11.34 -8.00 11.83
C ARG A 160 -10.79 -7.52 10.50
N ASP A 161 -11.67 -7.36 9.52
CA ASP A 161 -11.29 -6.78 8.23
C ASP A 161 -10.62 -5.40 8.40
N PRO A 162 -9.46 -5.16 7.79
CA PRO A 162 -8.69 -3.94 7.98
C PRO A 162 -9.39 -2.68 7.44
N GLY A 163 -10.24 -2.84 6.42
CA GLY A 163 -10.90 -1.71 5.77
C GLY A 163 -12.24 -1.35 6.40
N TYR A 164 -13.02 -2.33 6.83
CA TYR A 164 -14.42 -2.13 7.22
C TYR A 164 -14.80 -2.76 8.56
N GLY A 165 -13.96 -3.60 9.13
CA GLY A 165 -14.22 -4.26 10.42
C GLY A 165 -13.63 -3.51 11.60
N SER A 166 -12.41 -2.97 11.44
CA SER A 166 -11.66 -2.33 12.52
C SER A 166 -11.76 -0.81 12.53
N THR A 167 -12.01 -0.18 11.38
CA THR A 167 -11.99 1.28 11.25
C THR A 167 -13.35 1.95 11.36
N LEU A 168 -14.44 1.19 11.30
CA LEU A 168 -15.81 1.71 11.34
C LEU A 168 -16.61 1.19 12.55
N SER A 169 -15.95 0.56 13.51
CA SER A 169 -16.60 0.08 14.75
C SER A 169 -16.42 1.04 15.91
#